data_21f5c3cf2d9f2efe1d63d89536bd0d52
#
_entry.id   21f5c3cf2d9f2efe1d63d89536bd0d52
#
_cell.length_a   1.000
_cell.length_b   1.000
_cell.length_c   1.000
_cell.angle_alpha   90.00
_cell.angle_beta   90.00
_cell.angle_gamma   90.00
#
_symmetry.space_group_name_H-M   'P 1'
#
loop_
_entity.id
_entity.type
_entity.pdbx_description
1 polymer ?
#
loop_
_entity_poly.entity_id
_entity_poly.type
_entity_poly.pdbx_seq_one_letter_code
_entity_poly.pdbx_strand_id
1 'polypeptide(L)'
;IGGGTTDIAVISLGGTVVSTSIKIAGDDFDEALVRYMRKKHNLLIGERTAEDIKIKIGSAYPRPEVVTMNVRGRNLVTGLPKTVEVTSEETEEALREATSQIVEAVHSVLEKTPPELASDIADRGIVLTGGGSLLSGLEDLIESKTGINTMTAEDPMTAVAIGTGKFIEFLSGYREE
;
A
#
# COMPACT_ATOMS: atom_id res chain seq x y z
N ILE A 1 -4.06 -4.65 0.23
CA ILE A 1 -2.74 -4.44 -0.36
C ILE A 1 -1.78 -5.39 0.33
N GLY A 2 -1.40 -6.47 -0.35
CA GLY A 2 -0.46 -7.46 0.15
C GLY A 2 0.98 -7.19 -0.27
N GLY A 3 1.79 -8.27 -0.40
CA GLY A 3 3.14 -8.18 -0.97
C GLY A 3 3.11 -8.08 -2.49
N GLY A 4 2.42 -9.01 -3.17
CA GLY A 4 2.44 -9.12 -4.63
C GLY A 4 1.23 -8.57 -5.37
N THR A 5 0.08 -8.40 -4.71
CA THR A 5 -1.16 -7.92 -5.33
C THR A 5 -1.90 -6.91 -4.48
N THR A 6 -2.63 -6.02 -5.14
CA THR A 6 -3.66 -5.18 -4.54
C THR A 6 -5.02 -5.58 -5.12
N ASP A 7 -5.91 -6.02 -4.26
CA ASP A 7 -7.26 -6.45 -4.60
C ASP A 7 -8.26 -5.43 -4.07
N ILE A 8 -9.11 -4.92 -4.94
CA ILE A 8 -10.06 -3.87 -4.65
C ILE A 8 -11.47 -4.39 -4.97
N ALA A 9 -12.38 -4.26 -4.03
CA ALA A 9 -13.75 -4.72 -4.20
C ALA A 9 -14.77 -3.77 -3.57
N VAL A 10 -15.91 -3.64 -4.21
CA VAL A 10 -17.13 -3.08 -3.65
C VAL A 10 -18.04 -4.24 -3.26
N ILE A 11 -18.43 -4.28 -1.99
CA ILE A 11 -19.24 -5.33 -1.40
C ILE A 11 -20.56 -4.73 -0.92
N SER A 12 -21.65 -5.34 -1.31
CA SER A 12 -23.00 -4.96 -0.86
C SER A 12 -23.80 -6.21 -0.52
N LEU A 13 -24.50 -6.20 0.60
CA LEU A 13 -25.35 -7.32 1.07
C LEU A 13 -24.62 -8.67 1.09
N GLY A 14 -23.35 -8.66 1.44
CA GLY A 14 -22.51 -9.87 1.51
C GLY A 14 -22.02 -10.41 0.17
N GLY A 15 -22.25 -9.70 -0.94
CA GLY A 15 -21.80 -10.06 -2.27
C GLY A 15 -20.87 -9.02 -2.91
N THR A 16 -19.93 -9.49 -3.73
CA THR A 16 -19.05 -8.63 -4.51
C THR A 16 -19.81 -8.05 -5.71
N VAL A 17 -19.84 -6.73 -5.83
CA VAL A 17 -20.51 -6.01 -6.92
C VAL A 17 -19.52 -5.67 -8.03
N VAL A 18 -18.40 -5.07 -7.67
CA VAL A 18 -17.28 -4.72 -8.58
C VAL A 18 -16.00 -5.11 -7.91
N SER A 19 -15.07 -5.68 -8.66
CA SER A 19 -13.73 -5.98 -8.16
C SER A 19 -12.69 -5.86 -9.25
N THR A 20 -11.46 -5.60 -8.84
CA THR A 20 -10.27 -5.66 -9.69
C THR A 20 -9.08 -6.10 -8.86
N SER A 21 -8.09 -6.68 -9.53
CA SER A 21 -6.80 -7.04 -8.95
C SER A 21 -5.69 -6.50 -9.83
N ILE A 22 -4.70 -5.88 -9.22
CA ILE A 22 -3.49 -5.42 -9.89
C ILE A 22 -2.25 -6.04 -9.25
N LYS A 23 -1.21 -6.24 -10.05
CA LYS A 23 0.08 -6.78 -9.58
C LYS A 23 1.03 -5.64 -9.17
N ILE A 24 0.55 -4.76 -8.32
CA ILE A 24 1.32 -3.66 -7.72
C ILE A 24 1.00 -3.66 -6.23
N ALA A 25 2.00 -3.89 -5.39
CA ALA A 25 1.83 -3.97 -3.94
C ALA A 25 3.16 -3.78 -3.19
N GLY A 26 3.32 -4.34 -2.00
CA GLY A 26 4.45 -4.11 -1.11
C GLY A 26 5.81 -4.44 -1.71
N ASP A 27 5.91 -5.47 -2.54
CA ASP A 27 7.17 -5.87 -3.20
C ASP A 27 7.58 -4.83 -4.26
N ASP A 28 6.60 -4.22 -4.96
CA ASP A 28 6.87 -3.14 -5.90
C ASP A 28 7.38 -1.88 -5.20
N PHE A 29 6.94 -1.64 -3.96
CA PHE A 29 7.47 -0.55 -3.14
C PHE A 29 8.95 -0.79 -2.82
N ASP A 30 9.32 -2.00 -2.45
CA ASP A 30 10.71 -2.36 -2.17
C ASP A 30 11.58 -2.23 -3.42
N GLU A 31 11.13 -2.73 -4.56
CA GLU A 31 11.83 -2.58 -5.84
C GLU A 31 11.98 -1.12 -6.25
N ALA A 32 10.96 -0.29 -6.05
CA ALA A 32 11.00 1.14 -6.35
C ALA A 32 12.08 1.85 -5.50
N LEU A 33 12.20 1.49 -4.23
CA LEU A 33 13.25 2.01 -3.34
C LEU A 33 14.64 1.55 -3.80
N VAL A 34 14.81 0.29 -4.17
CA VAL A 34 16.09 -0.22 -4.73
C VAL A 34 16.49 0.57 -5.97
N ARG A 35 15.56 0.78 -6.91
CA ARG A 35 15.81 1.56 -8.13
C ARG A 35 16.16 3.02 -7.82
N TYR A 36 15.46 3.64 -6.88
CA TYR A 36 15.68 5.01 -6.47
C TYR A 36 17.08 5.19 -5.85
N MET A 37 17.45 4.33 -4.91
CA MET A 37 18.77 4.37 -4.27
C MET A 37 19.90 4.21 -5.27
N ARG A 38 19.72 3.33 -6.27
CA ARG A 38 20.68 3.18 -7.36
C ARG A 38 20.81 4.45 -8.19
N LYS A 39 19.69 5.04 -8.57
CA LYS A 39 19.66 6.20 -9.49
C LYS A 39 20.12 7.49 -8.82
N LYS A 40 19.67 7.76 -7.62
CA LYS A 40 19.91 9.04 -6.91
C LYS A 40 21.18 9.03 -6.08
N HIS A 41 21.53 7.91 -5.48
CA HIS A 41 22.66 7.82 -4.55
C HIS A 41 23.83 6.97 -5.04
N ASN A 42 23.73 6.35 -6.23
CA ASN A 42 24.67 5.34 -6.72
C ASN A 42 24.95 4.26 -5.66
N LEU A 43 23.92 3.89 -4.93
CA LEU A 43 23.98 2.94 -3.83
C LEU A 43 23.17 1.67 -4.17
N LEU A 44 23.83 0.52 -4.14
CA LEU A 44 23.17 -0.77 -4.26
C LEU A 44 22.77 -1.25 -2.87
N ILE A 45 21.46 -1.45 -2.67
CA ILE A 45 20.86 -2.04 -1.48
C ILE A 45 20.16 -3.34 -1.82
N GLY A 46 20.02 -4.23 -0.84
CA GLY A 46 19.23 -5.46 -0.97
C GLY A 46 17.76 -5.22 -0.62
N GLU A 47 16.92 -6.22 -0.93
CA GLU A 47 15.47 -6.19 -0.65
C GLU A 47 15.16 -5.94 0.83
N ARG A 48 15.86 -6.62 1.74
CA ARG A 48 15.69 -6.42 3.18
C ARG A 48 15.93 -4.98 3.62
N THR A 49 16.96 -4.34 3.05
CA THR A 49 17.26 -2.93 3.35
C THR A 49 16.16 -2.03 2.79
N ALA A 50 15.65 -2.32 1.60
CA ALA A 50 14.52 -1.59 1.01
C ALA A 50 13.26 -1.73 1.87
N GLU A 51 12.95 -2.93 2.34
CA GLU A 51 11.84 -3.18 3.26
C GLU A 51 12.01 -2.41 4.58
N ASP A 52 13.21 -2.38 5.15
CA ASP A 52 13.51 -1.57 6.35
C ASP A 52 13.26 -0.07 6.10
N ILE A 53 13.66 0.45 4.95
CA ILE A 53 13.39 1.85 4.56
C ILE A 53 11.89 2.08 4.46
N LYS A 54 11.16 1.21 3.75
CA LYS A 54 9.71 1.27 3.60
C LYS A 54 9.00 1.33 4.95
N ILE A 55 9.35 0.44 5.86
CA ILE A 55 8.71 0.33 7.18
C ILE A 55 9.01 1.55 8.06
N LYS A 56 10.27 2.01 8.07
CA LYS A 56 10.72 3.06 9.01
C LYS A 56 10.39 4.47 8.53
N ILE A 57 10.62 4.76 7.27
CA ILE A 57 10.48 6.12 6.72
C ILE A 57 9.69 6.19 5.42
N GLY A 58 9.22 5.05 4.89
CA GLY A 58 8.41 5.00 3.67
C GLY A 58 7.18 5.89 3.80
N SER A 59 6.88 6.66 2.75
CA SER A 59 5.73 7.56 2.73
C SER A 59 5.09 7.61 1.35
N ALA A 60 3.76 7.51 1.32
CA ALA A 60 2.96 7.70 0.12
C ALA A 60 2.44 9.14 -0.04
N TYR A 61 2.52 9.94 1.02
CA TYR A 61 2.01 11.30 1.09
C TYR A 61 2.95 12.17 1.93
N PRO A 62 3.07 13.48 1.66
CA PRO A 62 3.95 14.35 2.44
C PRO A 62 3.65 14.28 3.95
N ARG A 63 4.68 14.07 4.75
CA ARG A 63 4.56 14.06 6.21
C ARG A 63 4.62 15.48 6.76
N PRO A 64 3.99 15.75 7.93
CA PRO A 64 4.14 17.02 8.64
C PRO A 64 5.59 17.34 9.00
N GLU A 65 6.36 16.29 9.33
CA GLU A 65 7.79 16.38 9.64
C GLU A 65 8.58 15.39 8.77
N VAL A 66 9.72 15.86 8.26
CA VAL A 66 10.65 15.01 7.51
C VAL A 66 11.34 14.05 8.47
N VAL A 67 11.26 12.78 8.18
CA VAL A 67 11.94 11.72 8.93
C VAL A 67 13.13 11.23 8.11
N THR A 68 14.24 10.94 8.75
CA THR A 68 15.48 10.49 8.08
C THR A 68 15.94 9.14 8.61
N MET A 69 16.72 8.44 7.79
CA MET A 69 17.34 7.17 8.14
C MET A 69 18.69 7.04 7.44
N ASN A 70 19.69 6.55 8.15
CA ASN A 70 20.97 6.18 7.55
C ASN A 70 20.86 4.79 6.89
N VAL A 71 21.17 4.74 5.61
CA VAL A 71 21.09 3.54 4.78
C VAL A 71 22.50 3.15 4.32
N ARG A 72 22.86 1.89 4.57
CA ARG A 72 24.15 1.34 4.18
C ARG A 72 24.01 0.40 2.98
N GLY A 73 24.88 0.57 2.00
CA GLY A 73 24.92 -0.29 0.83
C GLY A 73 26.30 -0.25 0.17
N ARG A 74 26.37 -0.79 -1.04
CA ARG A 74 27.60 -0.74 -1.85
C ARG A 74 27.55 0.44 -2.81
N ASN A 75 28.58 1.28 -2.74
CA ASN A 75 28.78 2.35 -3.71
C ASN A 75 29.04 1.73 -5.10
N LEU A 76 28.21 2.06 -6.07
CA LEU A 76 28.31 1.53 -7.44
C LEU A 76 29.49 2.09 -8.22
N VAL A 77 30.05 3.23 -7.80
CA VAL A 77 31.20 3.85 -8.45
C VAL A 77 32.52 3.22 -7.94
N THR A 78 32.66 3.07 -6.63
CA THR A 78 33.90 2.59 -6.00
C THR A 78 33.91 1.12 -5.64
N GLY A 79 32.71 0.47 -5.56
CA GLY A 79 32.51 -0.89 -5.08
C GLY A 79 32.62 -1.06 -3.56
N LEU A 80 32.89 0.02 -2.82
CA LEU A 80 33.09 0.00 -1.37
C LEU A 80 31.79 0.26 -0.60
N PRO A 81 31.71 -0.16 0.69
CA PRO A 81 30.59 0.20 1.55
C PRO A 81 30.45 1.72 1.66
N LYS A 82 29.20 2.19 1.60
CA LYS A 82 28.84 3.60 1.73
C LYS A 82 27.56 3.70 2.56
N THR A 83 27.49 4.75 3.39
CA THR A 83 26.28 5.11 4.12
C THR A 83 25.77 6.45 3.59
N VAL A 84 24.47 6.54 3.36
CA VAL A 84 23.79 7.78 2.97
C VAL A 84 22.61 8.03 3.89
N GLU A 85 22.32 9.29 4.18
CA GLU A 85 21.08 9.67 4.83
C GLU A 85 19.97 9.77 3.77
N VAL A 86 18.84 9.12 4.03
CA VAL A 86 17.68 9.12 3.15
C VAL A 86 16.50 9.72 3.92
N THR A 87 15.70 10.53 3.23
CA THR A 87 14.56 11.23 3.82
C THR A 87 13.23 10.60 3.42
N SER A 88 12.19 10.84 4.21
CA SER A 88 10.82 10.44 3.87
C SER A 88 10.29 11.11 2.60
N GLU A 89 10.79 12.30 2.25
CA GLU A 89 10.47 12.98 0.98
C GLU A 89 11.03 12.22 -0.22
N GLU A 90 12.26 11.69 -0.09
CA GLU A 90 12.85 10.85 -1.12
C GLU A 90 12.09 9.53 -1.29
N THR A 91 11.61 8.93 -0.21
CA THR A 91 10.78 7.72 -0.31
C THR A 91 9.44 8.01 -0.96
N GLU A 92 8.82 9.16 -0.68
CA GLU A 92 7.58 9.57 -1.35
C GLU A 92 7.81 9.75 -2.86
N GLU A 93 8.92 10.39 -3.26
CA GLU A 93 9.29 10.50 -4.67
C GLU A 93 9.48 9.10 -5.32
N ALA A 94 10.18 8.20 -4.63
CA ALA A 94 10.46 6.85 -5.11
C ALA A 94 9.20 6.01 -5.31
N LEU A 95 8.24 6.14 -4.39
CA LEU A 95 7.02 5.31 -4.35
C LEU A 95 5.86 5.85 -5.18
N ARG A 96 5.98 7.08 -5.67
CA ARG A 96 4.88 7.81 -6.35
C ARG A 96 4.28 7.05 -7.53
N GLU A 97 5.10 6.42 -8.35
CA GLU A 97 4.62 5.65 -9.50
C GLU A 97 3.76 4.46 -9.07
N ALA A 98 4.23 3.67 -8.12
CA ALA A 98 3.51 2.50 -7.62
C ALA A 98 2.22 2.89 -6.89
N THR A 99 2.27 3.89 -6.02
CA THR A 99 1.08 4.37 -5.29
C THR A 99 0.05 5.00 -6.21
N SER A 100 0.48 5.70 -7.27
CA SER A 100 -0.43 6.25 -8.28
C SER A 100 -1.21 5.17 -9.02
N GLN A 101 -0.58 4.04 -9.34
CA GLN A 101 -1.26 2.90 -9.98
C GLN A 101 -2.33 2.29 -9.08
N ILE A 102 -2.09 2.24 -7.77
CA ILE A 102 -3.09 1.80 -6.79
C ILE A 102 -4.28 2.77 -6.78
N VAL A 103 -4.01 4.08 -6.74
CA VAL A 103 -5.07 5.11 -6.78
C VAL A 103 -5.89 5.01 -8.07
N GLU A 104 -5.25 4.84 -9.22
CA GLU A 104 -5.94 4.66 -10.50
C GLU A 104 -6.84 3.41 -10.50
N ALA A 105 -6.39 2.32 -9.88
CA ALA A 105 -7.20 1.12 -9.74
C ALA A 105 -8.43 1.35 -8.84
N VAL A 106 -8.28 2.12 -7.76
CA VAL A 106 -9.41 2.53 -6.89
C VAL A 106 -10.41 3.37 -7.71
N HIS A 107 -9.93 4.37 -8.45
CA HIS A 107 -10.80 5.17 -9.34
C HIS A 107 -11.56 4.30 -10.35
N SER A 108 -10.87 3.36 -11.00
CA SER A 108 -11.50 2.45 -11.97
C SER A 108 -12.62 1.61 -11.37
N VAL A 109 -12.48 1.18 -10.12
CA VAL A 109 -13.53 0.45 -9.40
C VAL A 109 -14.70 1.37 -9.07
N LEU A 110 -14.45 2.58 -8.58
CA LEU A 110 -15.48 3.56 -8.25
C LEU A 110 -16.29 3.98 -9.49
N GLU A 111 -15.64 4.18 -10.62
CA GLU A 111 -16.30 4.51 -11.89
C GLU A 111 -17.27 3.43 -12.38
N LYS A 112 -16.96 2.16 -12.08
CA LYS A 112 -17.81 1.02 -12.44
C LYS A 112 -18.87 0.70 -11.40
N THR A 113 -18.86 1.38 -10.28
CA THR A 113 -19.79 1.17 -9.17
C THR A 113 -21.12 1.83 -9.49
N PRO A 114 -22.28 1.14 -9.28
CA PRO A 114 -23.59 1.75 -9.44
C PRO A 114 -23.76 3.03 -8.59
N PRO A 115 -24.45 4.07 -9.09
CA PRO A 115 -24.53 5.38 -8.43
C PRO A 115 -25.03 5.34 -7.00
N GLU A 116 -25.99 4.47 -6.69
CA GLU A 116 -26.54 4.32 -5.35
C GLU A 116 -25.50 3.79 -4.36
N LEU A 117 -24.71 2.80 -4.78
CA LEU A 117 -23.61 2.27 -3.97
C LEU A 117 -22.44 3.24 -3.88
N ALA A 118 -22.17 4.01 -4.92
CA ALA A 118 -21.15 5.06 -4.87
C ALA A 118 -21.49 6.13 -3.83
N SER A 119 -22.77 6.48 -3.70
CA SER A 119 -23.26 7.38 -2.65
C SER A 119 -23.03 6.79 -1.26
N ASP A 120 -23.37 5.50 -1.08
CA ASP A 120 -23.14 4.82 0.21
C ASP A 120 -21.64 4.74 0.58
N ILE A 121 -20.77 4.55 -0.40
CA ILE A 121 -19.32 4.52 -0.18
C ILE A 121 -18.81 5.89 0.29
N ALA A 122 -19.35 6.99 -0.25
CA ALA A 122 -18.98 8.33 0.19
C ALA A 122 -19.24 8.55 1.70
N ASP A 123 -20.29 7.94 2.23
CA ASP A 123 -20.64 8.03 3.65
C ASP A 123 -19.89 7.00 4.51
N ARG A 124 -19.67 5.78 4.00
CA ARG A 124 -19.06 4.68 4.76
C ARG A 124 -17.55 4.68 4.73
N GLY A 125 -16.96 5.16 3.65
CA GLY A 125 -15.51 5.22 3.46
C GLY A 125 -14.91 3.98 2.78
N ILE A 126 -13.58 4.04 2.62
CA ILE A 126 -12.75 2.96 2.07
C ILE A 126 -11.95 2.35 3.22
N VAL A 127 -11.92 1.02 3.30
CA VAL A 127 -11.14 0.27 4.30
C VAL A 127 -9.95 -0.39 3.61
N LEU A 128 -8.75 -0.12 4.09
CA LEU A 128 -7.51 -0.74 3.64
C LEU A 128 -7.16 -1.93 4.53
N THR A 129 -6.71 -3.02 3.91
CA THR A 129 -6.22 -4.22 4.59
C THR A 129 -4.92 -4.72 3.96
N GLY A 130 -4.27 -5.68 4.61
CA GLY A 130 -2.99 -6.24 4.16
C GLY A 130 -1.79 -5.43 4.65
N GLY A 131 -0.60 -6.04 4.61
CA GLY A 131 0.62 -5.41 5.13
C GLY A 131 1.04 -4.14 4.38
N GLY A 132 0.76 -4.06 3.08
CA GLY A 132 1.04 -2.88 2.27
C GLY A 132 0.21 -1.66 2.65
N SER A 133 -0.95 -1.85 3.28
CA SER A 133 -1.79 -0.75 3.79
C SER A 133 -1.13 0.04 4.92
N LEU A 134 -0.11 -0.53 5.57
CA LEU A 134 0.64 0.12 6.65
C LEU A 134 1.64 1.18 6.15
N LEU A 135 1.82 1.31 4.82
CA LEU A 135 2.64 2.39 4.28
C LEU A 135 2.08 3.75 4.74
N SER A 136 2.94 4.51 5.39
CA SER A 136 2.56 5.83 5.93
C SER A 136 2.02 6.74 4.84
N GLY A 137 0.90 7.42 5.12
CA GLY A 137 0.29 8.37 4.22
C GLY A 137 -0.53 7.77 3.07
N LEU A 138 -0.66 6.43 2.98
CA LEU A 138 -1.46 5.82 1.93
C LEU A 138 -2.95 6.14 2.07
N GLU A 139 -3.47 6.20 3.29
CA GLU A 139 -4.83 6.67 3.58
C GLU A 139 -5.03 8.10 3.07
N ASP A 140 -4.12 9.00 3.46
CA ASP A 140 -4.18 10.41 3.07
C ASP A 140 -4.12 10.58 1.54
N LEU A 141 -3.27 9.79 0.87
CA LEU A 141 -3.17 9.82 -0.59
C LEU A 141 -4.49 9.42 -1.25
N ILE A 142 -5.07 8.29 -0.85
CA ILE A 142 -6.33 7.80 -1.43
C ILE A 142 -7.45 8.77 -1.13
N GLU A 143 -7.55 9.26 0.10
CA GLU A 143 -8.56 10.24 0.50
C GLU A 143 -8.42 11.55 -0.28
N SER A 144 -7.19 12.06 -0.45
CA SER A 144 -6.93 13.28 -1.23
C SER A 144 -7.32 13.16 -2.71
N LYS A 145 -7.23 11.96 -3.26
CA LYS A 145 -7.52 11.69 -4.68
C LYS A 145 -8.97 11.31 -4.94
N THR A 146 -9.66 10.72 -3.99
CA THR A 146 -11.04 10.24 -4.14
C THR A 146 -12.07 11.13 -3.46
N GLY A 147 -11.65 11.93 -2.47
CA GLY A 147 -12.56 12.67 -1.59
C GLY A 147 -13.35 11.78 -0.62
N ILE A 148 -12.98 10.51 -0.49
CA ILE A 148 -13.66 9.53 0.35
C ILE A 148 -12.79 9.23 1.57
N ASN A 149 -13.36 9.30 2.79
CA ASN A 149 -12.66 8.94 4.01
C ASN A 149 -12.07 7.54 3.90
N THR A 150 -10.78 7.40 4.16
CA THR A 150 -10.02 6.16 4.01
C THR A 150 -9.36 5.80 5.32
N MET A 151 -9.52 4.55 5.74
CA MET A 151 -8.99 4.05 7.01
C MET A 151 -8.35 2.67 6.83
N THR A 152 -7.33 2.37 7.62
CA THR A 152 -6.74 1.03 7.69
C THR A 152 -7.46 0.21 8.75
N ALA A 153 -7.71 -1.07 8.45
CA ALA A 153 -8.30 -2.01 9.40
C ALA A 153 -7.42 -2.15 10.65
N GLU A 154 -8.02 -2.48 11.80
CA GLU A 154 -7.33 -2.58 13.10
C GLU A 154 -6.17 -3.59 13.06
N ASP A 155 -6.34 -4.72 12.39
CA ASP A 155 -5.29 -5.74 12.20
C ASP A 155 -5.14 -6.10 10.71
N PRO A 156 -4.53 -5.20 9.91
CA PRO A 156 -4.55 -5.32 8.46
C PRO A 156 -3.79 -6.53 7.94
N MET A 157 -2.75 -7.00 8.63
CA MET A 157 -1.93 -8.12 8.18
C MET A 157 -2.65 -9.46 8.28
N THR A 158 -3.58 -9.63 9.19
CA THR A 158 -4.33 -10.88 9.44
C THR A 158 -5.74 -10.87 8.86
N ALA A 159 -6.23 -9.71 8.40
CA ALA A 159 -7.61 -9.52 7.95
C ALA A 159 -8.03 -10.52 6.87
N VAL A 160 -7.16 -10.79 5.88
CA VAL A 160 -7.46 -11.73 4.78
C VAL A 160 -7.56 -13.16 5.31
N ALA A 161 -6.65 -13.58 6.18
CA ALA A 161 -6.68 -14.94 6.77
C ALA A 161 -7.93 -15.15 7.64
N ILE A 162 -8.27 -14.16 8.47
CA ILE A 162 -9.47 -14.19 9.31
C ILE A 162 -10.73 -14.22 8.43
N GLY A 163 -10.80 -13.36 7.42
CA GLY A 163 -11.93 -13.32 6.50
C GLY A 163 -12.13 -14.62 5.72
N THR A 164 -11.04 -15.24 5.28
CA THR A 164 -11.06 -16.55 4.61
C THR A 164 -11.59 -17.63 5.56
N GLY A 165 -11.14 -17.66 6.80
CA GLY A 165 -11.64 -18.59 7.83
C GLY A 165 -13.15 -18.43 8.05
N LYS A 166 -13.62 -17.20 8.25
CA LYS A 166 -15.06 -16.92 8.42
C LYS A 166 -15.90 -17.32 7.19
N PHE A 167 -15.35 -17.14 6.00
CA PHE A 167 -16.03 -17.54 4.77
C PHE A 167 -16.15 -19.06 4.64
N ILE A 168 -15.12 -19.83 5.01
CA ILE A 168 -15.17 -21.29 5.06
C ILE A 168 -16.22 -21.78 6.06
N GLU A 169 -16.28 -21.18 7.25
CA GLU A 169 -17.28 -21.48 8.28
C GLU A 169 -18.69 -21.23 7.77
N PHE A 170 -18.90 -20.09 7.10
CA PHE A 170 -20.17 -19.77 6.46
C PHE A 170 -20.57 -20.80 5.40
N LEU A 171 -19.66 -21.23 4.53
CA LEU A 171 -19.93 -22.25 3.49
C LEU A 171 -20.22 -23.63 4.09
N SER A 172 -19.54 -23.99 5.18
CA SER A 172 -19.75 -25.29 5.85
C SER A 172 -20.98 -25.32 6.76
N GLY A 173 -21.70 -24.21 6.88
CA GLY A 173 -22.87 -24.11 7.74
C GLY A 173 -22.54 -24.10 9.25
N TYR A 174 -21.28 -23.91 9.60
CA TYR A 174 -20.86 -23.75 10.99
C TYR A 174 -21.28 -22.34 11.44
N ARG A 175 -22.28 -22.27 12.30
CA ARG A 175 -22.60 -21.06 13.06
C ARG A 175 -22.10 -21.30 14.48
N GLU A 176 -21.20 -20.47 14.95
CA GLU A 176 -20.98 -20.32 16.39
C GLU A 176 -22.31 -19.81 17.00
N GLU A 177 -22.85 -20.57 17.97
CA GLU A 177 -23.97 -20.13 18.81
C GLU A 177 -23.54 -19.02 19.77
#